data_5dd3aa08fec318ea72b217272450c5ed
#
_entry.id   5dd3aa08fec318ea72b217272450c5ed
#
_cell.length_a   1.000
_cell.length_b   1.000
_cell.length_c   1.000
_cell.angle_alpha   90.00
_cell.angle_beta   90.00
_cell.angle_gamma   90.00
#
_symmetry.space_group_name_H-M   'P 1'
#
loop_
_entity.id
_entity.type
_entity.pdbx_description
1 polymer ?
#
loop_
_entity_poly.entity_id
_entity_poly.type
_entity_poly.pdbx_seq_one_letter_code
_entity_poly.pdbx_strand_id
1 'polypeptide(L)'
;MLEKDRMNLPDFIDIHPEADIPLDGVQSRLVQAGEQQFIFMTFDRDVEIGDHSHNAQWGVVLDGEIELTIDGVCRVLKKGDSYSIDKDVVHSAKIKKGYKDLTLFNQKDRYKAFEK
;
A
#
# COMPACT_ATOMS: atom_id res chain seq x y z
N MET A 1 -11.23 -21.98 3.27
CA MET A 1 -10.48 -20.87 2.69
C MET A 1 -9.06 -21.28 2.44
N LEU A 2 -8.54 -20.93 1.29
CA LEU A 2 -7.15 -21.22 0.97
C LEU A 2 -6.22 -20.27 1.70
N GLU A 3 -5.09 -20.79 2.17
CA GLU A 3 -4.08 -20.03 2.92
C GLU A 3 -3.63 -18.80 2.15
N LYS A 4 -3.44 -18.93 0.84
CA LYS A 4 -2.99 -17.84 -0.03
C LYS A 4 -3.95 -16.66 -0.10
N ASP A 5 -5.23 -16.83 0.29
CA ASP A 5 -6.23 -15.77 0.27
C ASP A 5 -6.21 -14.95 1.56
N ARG A 6 -5.34 -15.29 2.48
CA ARG A 6 -5.24 -14.64 3.76
C ARG A 6 -3.92 -13.88 3.87
N MET A 7 -3.95 -12.75 4.55
CA MET A 7 -2.80 -11.89 4.74
C MET A 7 -2.13 -12.07 6.10
N ASN A 8 -2.49 -13.10 6.86
CA ASN A 8 -2.01 -13.31 8.23
C ASN A 8 -2.34 -12.14 9.15
N LEU A 9 -3.48 -11.52 8.91
CA LEU A 9 -4.00 -10.45 9.75
C LEU A 9 -5.06 -11.00 10.71
N PRO A 10 -5.30 -10.32 11.84
CA PRO A 10 -6.43 -10.66 12.71
C PRO A 10 -7.74 -10.63 11.92
N ASP A 11 -8.70 -11.46 12.35
CA ASP A 11 -9.97 -11.58 11.65
C ASP A 11 -10.70 -10.24 11.50
N PHE A 12 -10.63 -9.38 12.53
CA PHE A 12 -11.31 -8.07 12.47
C PHE A 12 -10.71 -7.11 11.43
N ILE A 13 -9.53 -7.42 10.90
CA ILE A 13 -8.94 -6.70 9.76
C ILE A 13 -9.19 -7.48 8.47
N ASP A 14 -9.02 -8.79 8.53
CA ASP A 14 -9.08 -9.66 7.34
C ASP A 14 -10.49 -9.77 6.76
N ILE A 15 -11.53 -9.37 7.50
CA ILE A 15 -12.90 -9.32 7.01
C ILE A 15 -13.14 -8.16 6.03
N HIS A 16 -12.25 -7.17 5.97
CA HIS A 16 -12.41 -6.04 5.06
C HIS A 16 -12.11 -6.45 3.61
N PRO A 17 -12.74 -5.77 2.64
CA PRO A 17 -12.52 -6.12 1.23
C PRO A 17 -11.12 -5.79 0.76
N GLU A 18 -10.70 -6.42 -0.32
CA GLU A 18 -9.51 -6.01 -1.02
C GLU A 18 -9.74 -4.68 -1.73
N ALA A 19 -8.67 -3.92 -1.89
CA ALA A 19 -8.68 -2.74 -2.76
C ALA A 19 -8.49 -3.19 -4.20
N ASP A 20 -9.16 -2.52 -5.13
CA ASP A 20 -8.99 -2.77 -6.55
C ASP A 20 -7.72 -2.08 -7.05
N ILE A 21 -6.59 -2.73 -6.83
CA ILE A 21 -5.26 -2.23 -7.20
C ILE A 21 -4.85 -2.88 -8.52
N PRO A 22 -4.58 -2.08 -9.58
CA PRO A 22 -4.27 -2.62 -10.90
C PRO A 22 -2.82 -3.10 -11.01
N LEU A 23 -2.40 -3.98 -10.11
CA LEU A 23 -1.06 -4.56 -10.07
C LEU A 23 -1.17 -6.05 -9.77
N ASP A 24 -0.37 -6.85 -10.46
CA ASP A 24 -0.29 -8.27 -10.18
C ASP A 24 0.54 -8.52 -8.92
N GLY A 25 0.18 -9.56 -8.18
CA GLY A 25 0.95 -10.00 -7.02
C GLY A 25 0.73 -9.21 -5.75
N VAL A 26 -0.32 -8.37 -5.73
CA VAL A 26 -0.67 -7.57 -4.56
C VAL A 26 -1.90 -8.16 -3.90
N GLN A 27 -1.82 -8.41 -2.60
CA GLN A 27 -2.99 -8.67 -1.76
C GLN A 27 -3.19 -7.46 -0.85
N SER A 28 -4.43 -7.14 -0.56
CA SER A 28 -4.74 -5.95 0.23
C SER A 28 -5.98 -6.12 1.08
N ARG A 29 -6.10 -5.25 2.09
CA ARG A 29 -7.35 -5.06 2.83
C ARG A 29 -7.60 -3.56 2.93
N LEU A 30 -8.78 -3.14 2.49
CA LEU A 30 -9.19 -1.75 2.47
C LEU A 30 -10.14 -1.47 3.63
N VAL A 31 -9.72 -0.56 4.51
CA VAL A 31 -10.56 -0.11 5.61
C VAL A 31 -10.97 1.33 5.33
N GLN A 32 -12.25 1.55 5.05
CA GLN A 32 -12.77 2.89 4.81
C GLN A 32 -13.00 3.60 6.14
N ALA A 33 -12.38 4.76 6.30
CA ALA A 33 -12.47 5.58 7.51
C ALA A 33 -12.96 6.98 7.14
N GLY A 34 -14.25 7.10 6.81
CA GLY A 34 -14.81 8.37 6.38
C GLY A 34 -14.16 8.87 5.10
N GLU A 35 -13.53 10.03 5.17
CA GLU A 35 -12.84 10.66 4.03
C GLU A 35 -11.42 10.13 3.82
N GLN A 36 -11.03 9.09 4.55
CA GLN A 36 -9.70 8.49 4.47
C GLN A 36 -9.79 6.99 4.24
N GLN A 37 -8.69 6.42 3.76
CA GLN A 37 -8.59 4.97 3.54
C GLN A 37 -7.30 4.45 4.17
N PHE A 38 -7.44 3.37 4.97
CA PHE A 38 -6.30 2.56 5.41
C PHE A 38 -6.19 1.36 4.50
N ILE A 39 -4.99 1.05 4.02
CA ILE A 39 -4.78 -0.10 3.16
C ILE A 39 -3.59 -0.89 3.67
N PHE A 40 -3.83 -2.17 3.98
CA PHE A 40 -2.78 -3.14 4.23
C PHE A 40 -2.43 -3.79 2.90
N MET A 41 -1.15 -3.87 2.56
CA MET A 41 -0.70 -4.46 1.30
C MET A 41 0.43 -5.46 1.52
N THR A 42 0.40 -6.55 0.76
CA THR A 42 1.51 -7.50 0.68
C THR A 42 1.81 -7.77 -0.79
N PHE A 43 3.10 -7.95 -1.10
CA PHE A 43 3.57 -8.15 -2.46
C PHE A 43 4.28 -9.50 -2.59
N ASP A 44 3.84 -10.34 -3.51
CA ASP A 44 4.45 -11.64 -3.73
C ASP A 44 5.49 -11.66 -4.87
N ARG A 45 5.79 -10.49 -5.43
CA ARG A 45 6.77 -10.34 -6.52
C ARG A 45 7.31 -8.92 -6.54
N ASP A 46 8.39 -8.71 -7.28
CA ASP A 46 8.93 -7.38 -7.49
C ASP A 46 7.96 -6.57 -8.35
N VAL A 47 7.75 -5.31 -7.99
CA VAL A 47 6.84 -4.41 -8.70
C VAL A 47 7.49 -3.04 -8.84
N GLU A 48 7.34 -2.43 -10.01
CA GLU A 48 7.70 -1.03 -10.22
C GLU A 48 6.44 -0.20 -10.42
N ILE A 49 6.36 0.91 -9.70
CA ILE A 49 5.26 1.87 -9.82
C ILE A 49 5.89 3.16 -10.34
N GLY A 50 5.48 3.58 -11.54
CA GLY A 50 6.00 4.79 -12.19
C GLY A 50 5.56 6.07 -11.49
N ASP A 51 6.09 7.19 -11.98
CA ASP A 51 5.78 8.50 -11.44
C ASP A 51 4.28 8.77 -11.44
N HIS A 52 3.76 9.19 -10.31
CA HIS A 52 2.35 9.56 -10.14
C HIS A 52 2.20 10.49 -8.93
N SER A 53 1.02 11.07 -8.79
CA SER A 53 0.68 11.90 -7.65
C SER A 53 -0.80 11.73 -7.31
N HIS A 54 -1.16 12.06 -6.09
CA HIS A 54 -2.53 12.03 -5.59
C HIS A 54 -2.61 12.84 -4.29
N ASN A 55 -3.68 12.70 -3.52
CA ASN A 55 -3.78 13.34 -2.21
C ASN A 55 -2.72 12.77 -1.25
N ALA A 56 -2.54 13.45 -0.12
CA ALA A 56 -1.51 13.11 0.85
C ALA A 56 -1.59 11.65 1.31
N GLN A 57 -0.43 11.07 1.58
CA GLN A 57 -0.28 9.67 1.95
C GLN A 57 0.77 9.55 3.05
N TRP A 58 0.51 8.67 4.02
CA TRP A 58 1.48 8.26 5.02
C TRP A 58 1.55 6.73 5.01
N GLY A 59 2.74 6.18 5.19
CA GLY A 59 2.88 4.74 5.25
C GLY A 59 3.96 4.30 6.21
N VAL A 60 3.86 3.04 6.65
CA VAL A 60 4.86 2.38 7.47
C VAL A 60 5.17 1.01 6.87
N VAL A 61 6.46 0.69 6.79
CA VAL A 61 6.92 -0.60 6.28
C VAL A 61 6.80 -1.63 7.39
N LEU A 62 6.01 -2.68 7.15
CA LEU A 62 5.80 -3.77 8.10
C LEU A 62 6.80 -4.90 7.89
N ASP A 63 7.25 -5.11 6.67
CA ASP A 63 8.24 -6.13 6.33
C ASP A 63 8.81 -5.86 4.94
N GLY A 64 10.02 -6.37 4.68
CA GLY A 64 10.64 -6.24 3.38
C GLY A 64 11.23 -4.86 3.13
N GLU A 65 11.32 -4.50 1.85
CA GLU A 65 12.05 -3.31 1.42
C GLU A 65 11.37 -2.63 0.26
N ILE A 66 11.36 -1.30 0.27
CA ILE A 66 10.88 -0.46 -0.82
C ILE A 66 11.93 0.61 -1.13
N GLU A 67 12.16 0.86 -2.41
CA GLU A 67 12.94 1.99 -2.89
C GLU A 67 11.94 3.05 -3.34
N LEU A 68 11.79 4.10 -2.55
CA LEU A 68 10.78 5.13 -2.74
C LEU A 68 11.43 6.44 -3.14
N THR A 69 11.01 6.99 -4.28
CA THR A 69 11.47 8.28 -4.78
C THR A 69 10.35 9.31 -4.62
N ILE A 70 10.60 10.32 -3.80
CA ILE A 70 9.63 11.39 -3.52
C ILE A 70 10.27 12.70 -3.93
N ASP A 71 9.62 13.43 -4.84
CA ASP A 71 10.11 14.73 -5.33
C ASP A 71 11.59 14.64 -5.78
N GLY A 72 11.93 13.57 -6.49
CA GLY A 72 13.28 13.34 -7.01
C GLY A 72 14.28 12.76 -6.01
N VAL A 73 13.91 12.61 -4.75
CA VAL A 73 14.81 12.07 -3.71
C VAL A 73 14.49 10.60 -3.45
N CYS A 74 15.47 9.74 -3.72
CA CYS A 74 15.32 8.29 -3.55
C CYS A 74 15.78 7.86 -2.16
N ARG A 75 14.96 7.05 -1.50
CA ARG A 75 15.28 6.47 -0.20
C ARG A 75 14.92 4.98 -0.20
N VAL A 76 15.74 4.18 0.46
CA VAL A 76 15.44 2.77 0.70
C VAL A 76 14.86 2.66 2.11
N LEU A 77 13.65 2.16 2.21
CA LEU A 77 12.94 2.00 3.49
C LEU A 77 12.77 0.53 3.80
N LYS A 78 12.93 0.19 5.07
CA LYS A 78 12.87 -1.17 5.59
C LYS A 78 11.90 -1.24 6.76
N LYS A 79 11.69 -2.45 7.27
CA LYS A 79 10.77 -2.70 8.38
C LYS A 79 10.93 -1.67 9.49
N GLY A 80 9.82 -1.04 9.87
CA GLY A 80 9.77 -0.03 10.91
C GLY A 80 9.93 1.40 10.42
N ASP A 81 10.40 1.61 9.18
CA ASP A 81 10.50 2.95 8.61
C ASP A 81 9.14 3.45 8.17
N SER A 82 8.94 4.75 8.28
CA SER A 82 7.72 5.40 7.81
C SER A 82 8.06 6.49 6.80
N TYR A 83 7.07 6.91 6.03
CA TYR A 83 7.21 7.97 5.06
C TYR A 83 5.93 8.78 4.97
N SER A 84 6.07 10.00 4.49
CA SER A 84 4.95 10.91 4.28
C SER A 84 5.12 11.57 2.90
N ILE A 85 4.04 11.62 2.13
CA ILE A 85 4.02 12.24 0.81
C ILE A 85 2.92 13.28 0.81
N ASP A 86 3.29 14.54 0.59
CA ASP A 86 2.31 15.63 0.55
C ASP A 86 1.46 15.55 -0.71
N LYS A 87 0.30 16.19 -0.67
CA LYS A 87 -0.62 16.25 -1.80
C LYS A 87 0.09 16.73 -3.06
N ASP A 88 -0.16 16.04 -4.17
CA ASP A 88 0.32 16.37 -5.53
C ASP A 88 1.83 16.26 -5.73
N VAL A 89 2.57 15.75 -4.75
CA VAL A 89 4.01 15.50 -4.91
C VAL A 89 4.22 14.24 -5.72
N VAL A 90 5.00 14.35 -6.80
CA VAL A 90 5.31 13.22 -7.68
C VAL A 90 6.19 12.22 -6.95
N HIS A 91 5.83 10.96 -7.03
CA HIS A 91 6.58 9.87 -6.42
C HIS A 91 6.49 8.59 -7.24
N SER A 92 7.46 7.70 -7.02
CA SER A 92 7.56 6.40 -7.67
C SER A 92 8.15 5.40 -6.69
N ALA A 93 8.02 4.11 -7.00
CA ALA A 93 8.51 3.08 -6.10
C ALA A 93 9.03 1.87 -6.85
N LYS A 94 10.05 1.23 -6.27
CA LYS A 94 10.49 -0.12 -6.64
C LYS A 94 10.31 -0.98 -5.39
N ILE A 95 9.42 -1.95 -5.50
CA ILE A 95 9.00 -2.79 -4.39
C ILE A 95 9.58 -4.18 -4.60
N LYS A 96 10.19 -4.73 -3.58
CA LYS A 96 10.75 -6.08 -3.61
C LYS A 96 9.73 -7.11 -3.14
N LYS A 97 9.79 -8.29 -3.70
CA LYS A 97 8.99 -9.43 -3.24
C LYS A 97 9.09 -9.58 -1.73
N GLY A 98 7.94 -9.77 -1.08
CA GLY A 98 7.88 -9.92 0.37
C GLY A 98 7.62 -8.62 1.12
N TYR A 99 7.52 -7.51 0.41
CA TYR A 99 7.19 -6.22 1.00
C TYR A 99 5.79 -6.23 1.58
N LYS A 100 5.64 -5.63 2.76
CA LYS A 100 4.34 -5.43 3.41
C LYS A 100 4.29 -4.03 4.00
N ASP A 101 3.15 -3.37 3.85
CA ASP A 101 2.97 -2.06 4.46
C ASP A 101 1.55 -1.81 4.94
N LEU A 102 1.42 -0.76 5.74
CA LEU A 102 0.16 -0.13 6.06
C LEU A 102 0.24 1.30 5.58
N THR A 103 -0.70 1.69 4.76
CA THR A 103 -0.75 3.03 4.18
C THR A 103 -2.06 3.71 4.53
N LEU A 104 -1.99 4.99 4.90
CA LEU A 104 -3.16 5.85 5.10
C LEU A 104 -3.18 6.88 3.98
N PHE A 105 -4.28 6.92 3.22
CA PHE A 105 -4.53 7.93 2.21
C PHE A 105 -5.51 8.96 2.74
N ASN A 106 -5.15 10.22 2.66
CA ASN A 106 -6.05 11.33 3.02
C ASN A 106 -6.98 11.63 1.84
N GLN A 107 -7.75 10.61 1.47
CA GLN A 107 -8.60 10.61 0.29
C GLN A 107 -9.63 9.49 0.47
N LYS A 108 -10.89 9.78 0.17
CA LYS A 108 -11.97 8.82 0.40
C LYS A 108 -12.06 7.74 -0.68
N ASP A 109 -11.41 7.95 -1.81
CA ASP A 109 -11.59 7.13 -3.01
C ASP A 109 -10.31 6.88 -3.79
N ARG A 110 -9.16 6.76 -3.10
CA ARG A 110 -7.90 6.40 -3.76
C ARG A 110 -8.04 5.06 -4.47
N TYR A 111 -8.73 4.13 -3.84
CA TYR A 111 -9.08 2.84 -4.43
C TYR A 111 -10.54 2.51 -4.14
N LYS A 112 -11.15 1.76 -5.05
CA LYS A 112 -12.45 1.16 -4.82
C LYS A 112 -12.25 -0.20 -4.15
N ALA A 113 -13.26 -0.63 -3.39
CA ALA A 113 -13.28 -2.01 -2.91
C ALA A 113 -13.40 -2.95 -4.11
N PHE A 114 -12.62 -4.02 -4.10
CA PHE A 114 -12.68 -5.02 -5.16
C PHE A 114 -13.98 -5.81 -5.05
N GLU A 115 -14.77 -5.79 -6.10
CA GLU A 115 -16.03 -6.52 -6.19
C GLU A 115 -15.82 -7.81 -6.97
N LYS A 116 -16.28 -8.90 -6.38
CA LYS A 116 -16.16 -10.23 -6.98
C LYS A 116 -17.41 -10.58 -7.77
#